data_22794ffec927cb832f8163b3415b489b
#
_entry.id   22794ffec927cb832f8163b3415b489b
#
_cell.length_a   1.000
_cell.length_b   1.000
_cell.length_c   1.000
_cell.angle_alpha   90.00
_cell.angle_beta   90.00
_cell.angle_gamma   90.00
#
_symmetry.space_group_name_H-M   'P 1'
#
loop_
_entity.id
_entity.type
_entity.pdbx_description
1 polymer ?
#
loop_
_entity_poly.entity_id
_entity_poly.type
_entity_poly.pdbx_seq_one_letter_code
_entity_poly.pdbx_strand_id
1 'polypeptide(L)'
;MLLWSSGSTAACAQETRDKAASFYVGRISSVNAWHDLIKDPANAEFVDAYLAVAALSQVVGRYSDDRLTLEVEGQVGYNFGDQSHWEINLAAGPRWRQFPWSDVVATSVAFGLGLSMASEVPEVEVELEGASEQLLVYWNMDVTLGPPRSSWAVLLRLHHRSSAFGLLADDGGMNAVALGLRITF
;
A
#
# COMPACT_ATOMS: atom_id res chain seq x y z
N MET A 1 42.59 -10.08 45.99
CA MET A 1 42.58 -9.12 44.88
C MET A 1 41.79 -9.78 43.75
N LEU A 2 40.51 -9.53 43.67
CA LEU A 2 39.60 -10.13 42.69
C LEU A 2 39.41 -9.11 41.55
N LEU A 3 39.89 -9.46 40.37
CA LEU A 3 39.68 -8.68 39.13
C LEU A 3 38.31 -9.00 38.57
N TRP A 4 37.42 -8.01 38.57
CA TRP A 4 36.15 -8.06 37.81
C TRP A 4 36.46 -7.69 36.36
N SER A 5 36.30 -8.66 35.46
CA SER A 5 36.26 -8.40 34.01
C SER A 5 34.87 -7.92 33.64
N SER A 6 34.72 -6.65 33.33
CA SER A 6 33.55 -6.06 32.72
C SER A 6 33.47 -6.56 31.27
N GLY A 7 32.64 -7.58 31.04
CA GLY A 7 32.27 -8.00 29.70
C GLY A 7 31.37 -6.94 29.08
N SER A 8 31.90 -6.16 28.14
CA SER A 8 31.08 -5.31 27.27
C SER A 8 30.28 -6.21 26.33
N THR A 9 29.00 -6.38 26.62
CA THR A 9 28.04 -6.89 25.64
C THR A 9 27.89 -5.83 24.55
N ALA A 10 28.56 -6.02 23.44
CA ALA A 10 28.28 -5.28 22.22
C ALA A 10 26.80 -5.57 21.84
N ALA A 11 25.93 -4.63 22.10
CA ALA A 11 24.58 -4.63 21.54
C ALA A 11 24.75 -4.60 20.03
N CYS A 12 24.45 -5.72 19.37
CA CYS A 12 24.37 -5.79 17.92
C CYS A 12 23.26 -4.80 17.52
N ALA A 13 23.63 -3.65 16.99
CA ALA A 13 22.68 -2.68 16.46
C ALA A 13 21.92 -3.40 15.35
N GLN A 14 20.66 -3.69 15.58
CA GLN A 14 19.77 -4.26 14.56
C GLN A 14 19.63 -3.20 13.48
N GLU A 15 20.19 -3.49 12.30
CA GLU A 15 20.15 -2.59 11.16
C GLU A 15 18.67 -2.27 10.86
N THR A 16 18.28 -1.01 11.09
CA THR A 16 16.90 -0.59 10.89
C THR A 16 16.66 -0.46 9.39
N ARG A 17 15.83 -1.35 8.85
CA ARG A 17 15.42 -1.32 7.45
C ARG A 17 14.39 -0.21 7.27
N ASP A 18 14.84 0.91 6.69
CA ASP A 18 14.03 2.12 6.53
C ASP A 18 13.36 2.22 5.16
N LYS A 19 13.77 1.37 4.22
CA LYS A 19 13.26 1.36 2.85
C LYS A 19 12.55 0.06 2.54
N ALA A 20 11.60 0.14 1.62
CA ALA A 20 11.03 -1.06 1.04
C ALA A 20 10.68 -0.85 -0.43
N ALA A 21 10.80 -1.94 -1.20
CA ALA A 21 10.24 -2.06 -2.53
C ALA A 21 9.01 -2.97 -2.48
N SER A 22 7.95 -2.59 -3.18
CA SER A 22 6.75 -3.41 -3.33
C SER A 22 6.43 -3.60 -4.81
N PHE A 23 5.99 -4.82 -5.16
CA PHE A 23 5.51 -5.17 -6.49
C PHE A 23 4.19 -5.89 -6.33
N TYR A 24 3.15 -5.42 -7.01
CA TYR A 24 1.83 -6.02 -6.91
C TYR A 24 1.05 -5.94 -8.21
N VAL A 25 0.11 -6.86 -8.37
CA VAL A 25 -0.86 -6.89 -9.46
C VAL A 25 -2.25 -6.88 -8.84
N GLY A 26 -3.15 -6.09 -9.38
CA GLY A 26 -4.52 -5.94 -8.92
C GLY A 26 -5.53 -6.09 -10.03
N ARG A 27 -6.77 -6.37 -9.64
CA ARG A 27 -7.93 -6.33 -10.52
C ARG A 27 -8.88 -5.24 -10.06
N ILE A 28 -9.44 -4.50 -11.00
CA ILE A 28 -10.36 -3.40 -10.72
C ILE A 28 -11.73 -3.96 -10.42
N SER A 29 -12.33 -3.46 -9.34
CA SER A 29 -13.70 -3.80 -8.93
C SER A 29 -14.70 -2.91 -9.65
N SER A 30 -15.83 -3.50 -10.06
CA SER A 30 -17.02 -2.76 -10.51
C SER A 30 -17.79 -2.12 -9.35
N VAL A 31 -17.44 -2.44 -8.09
CA VAL A 31 -18.08 -1.90 -6.90
C VAL A 31 -17.44 -0.56 -6.54
N ASN A 32 -18.21 0.53 -6.60
CA ASN A 32 -17.75 1.88 -6.31
C ASN A 32 -17.43 2.09 -4.83
N ALA A 33 -18.20 1.48 -3.95
CA ALA A 33 -18.00 1.63 -2.52
C ALA A 33 -16.95 0.68 -1.99
N TRP A 34 -15.71 1.17 -1.74
CA TRP A 34 -14.60 0.40 -1.19
C TRP A 34 -14.96 -0.38 0.10
N HIS A 35 -15.89 0.13 0.91
CA HIS A 35 -16.31 -0.52 2.14
C HIS A 35 -17.10 -1.81 1.89
N ASP A 36 -17.75 -1.96 0.74
CA ASP A 36 -18.47 -3.19 0.39
C ASP A 36 -17.49 -4.30 0.01
N LEU A 37 -16.34 -3.96 -0.60
CA LEU A 37 -15.24 -4.91 -0.84
C LEU A 37 -14.66 -5.49 0.46
N ILE A 38 -14.69 -4.71 1.55
CA ILE A 38 -14.20 -5.17 2.86
C ILE A 38 -15.27 -5.96 3.60
N LYS A 39 -16.55 -5.56 3.52
CA LYS A 39 -17.65 -6.21 4.23
C LYS A 39 -18.07 -7.53 3.60
N ASP A 40 -18.04 -7.61 2.28
CA ASP A 40 -18.49 -8.79 1.52
C ASP A 40 -17.54 -9.12 0.36
N PRO A 41 -16.27 -9.49 0.66
CA PRO A 41 -15.29 -9.78 -0.36
C PRO A 41 -15.63 -11.01 -1.23
N ALA A 42 -16.52 -11.89 -0.75
CA ALA A 42 -16.93 -13.08 -1.48
C ALA A 42 -17.87 -12.76 -2.65
N ASN A 43 -18.60 -11.66 -2.57
CA ASN A 43 -19.52 -11.17 -3.61
C ASN A 43 -18.94 -9.94 -4.35
N ALA A 44 -17.64 -9.69 -4.23
CA ALA A 44 -16.98 -8.63 -4.98
C ALA A 44 -17.03 -8.91 -6.48
N GLU A 45 -17.54 -7.97 -7.24
CA GLU A 45 -17.57 -8.03 -8.70
C GLU A 45 -16.37 -7.27 -9.28
N PHE A 46 -15.82 -7.78 -10.39
CA PHE A 46 -14.63 -7.23 -11.02
C PHE A 46 -14.82 -7.10 -12.53
N VAL A 47 -14.27 -6.02 -13.09
CA VAL A 47 -14.17 -5.81 -14.54
C VAL A 47 -12.89 -6.46 -15.11
N ASP A 48 -12.75 -6.54 -16.44
CA ASP A 48 -11.55 -7.10 -17.07
C ASP A 48 -10.44 -6.05 -17.23
N ALA A 49 -10.27 -5.23 -16.19
CA ALA A 49 -9.23 -4.25 -16.06
C ALA A 49 -8.31 -4.56 -14.87
N TYR A 50 -7.02 -4.41 -15.09
CA TYR A 50 -5.97 -4.82 -14.18
C TYR A 50 -4.94 -3.70 -14.03
N LEU A 51 -4.16 -3.76 -12.95
CA LEU A 51 -3.00 -2.90 -12.76
C LEU A 51 -1.79 -3.69 -12.28
N ALA A 52 -0.60 -3.31 -12.72
CA ALA A 52 0.68 -3.81 -12.22
C ALA A 52 1.51 -2.63 -11.73
N VAL A 53 2.00 -2.69 -10.51
CA VAL A 53 2.64 -1.54 -9.84
C VAL A 53 3.98 -1.94 -9.22
N ALA A 54 4.97 -1.05 -9.40
CA ALA A 54 6.20 -1.01 -8.64
C ALA A 54 6.18 0.22 -7.71
N ALA A 55 6.54 0.02 -6.45
CA ALA A 55 6.53 1.06 -5.43
C ALA A 55 7.83 1.06 -4.62
N LEU A 56 8.25 2.25 -4.20
CA LEU A 56 9.35 2.45 -3.25
C LEU A 56 8.83 3.27 -2.06
N SER A 57 9.07 2.79 -0.86
CA SER A 57 8.71 3.49 0.37
C SER A 57 9.92 3.74 1.27
N GLN A 58 9.84 4.84 2.02
CA GLN A 58 10.84 5.29 2.99
C GLN A 58 10.14 5.58 4.32
N VAL A 59 10.67 5.03 5.41
CA VAL A 59 10.29 5.44 6.77
C VAL A 59 10.84 6.85 7.03
N VAL A 60 9.94 7.76 7.38
CA VAL A 60 10.26 9.16 7.70
C VAL A 60 10.01 9.51 9.18
N GLY A 61 9.38 8.61 9.91
CA GLY A 61 9.14 8.75 11.36
C GLY A 61 8.93 7.40 12.03
N ARG A 62 9.34 7.30 13.32
CA ARG A 62 9.21 6.11 14.16
C ARG A 62 8.65 6.49 15.51
N TYR A 63 7.67 5.73 15.97
CA TYR A 63 6.93 5.99 17.21
C TYR A 63 6.69 4.70 17.98
N SER A 64 6.53 4.81 19.29
CA SER A 64 6.16 3.68 20.16
C SER A 64 7.10 2.47 20.02
N ASP A 65 8.40 2.68 20.10
CA ASP A 65 9.42 1.63 19.96
C ASP A 65 9.30 0.84 18.63
N ASP A 66 9.19 1.58 17.52
CA ASP A 66 9.07 1.05 16.15
C ASP A 66 7.77 0.27 15.84
N ARG A 67 6.79 0.29 16.75
CA ARG A 67 5.47 -0.33 16.52
C ARG A 67 4.67 0.41 15.45
N LEU A 68 4.83 1.73 15.42
CA LEU A 68 4.20 2.62 14.45
C LEU A 68 5.28 3.37 13.68
N THR A 69 5.27 3.25 12.35
CA THR A 69 6.12 4.05 11.47
C THR A 69 5.26 4.97 10.61
N LEU A 70 5.79 6.14 10.27
CA LEU A 70 5.28 6.98 9.21
C LEU A 70 6.10 6.71 7.95
N GLU A 71 5.45 6.39 6.85
CA GLU A 71 6.08 6.07 5.57
C GLU A 71 5.62 7.06 4.49
N VAL A 72 6.55 7.37 3.55
CA VAL A 72 6.24 8.01 2.27
C VAL A 72 6.49 6.98 1.19
N GLU A 73 5.58 6.85 0.22
CA GLU A 73 5.66 5.88 -0.85
C GLU A 73 5.40 6.54 -2.21
N GLY A 74 6.32 6.32 -3.16
CA GLY A 74 6.14 6.66 -4.57
C GLY A 74 5.91 5.38 -5.38
N GLN A 75 5.00 5.46 -6.36
CA GLN A 75 4.58 4.30 -7.16
C GLN A 75 4.53 4.66 -8.64
N VAL A 76 4.82 3.68 -9.49
CA VAL A 76 4.55 3.71 -10.92
C VAL A 76 3.75 2.47 -11.26
N GLY A 77 2.58 2.67 -11.84
CA GLY A 77 1.66 1.62 -12.26
C GLY A 77 1.39 1.65 -13.75
N TYR A 78 1.03 0.50 -14.29
CA TYR A 78 0.48 0.35 -15.62
C TYR A 78 -0.85 -0.37 -15.54
N ASN A 79 -1.89 0.27 -16.04
CA ASN A 79 -3.23 -0.28 -16.15
C ASN A 79 -3.36 -0.96 -17.52
N PHE A 80 -4.00 -2.14 -17.57
CA PHE A 80 -4.17 -2.95 -18.77
C PHE A 80 -5.47 -3.76 -18.75
N GLY A 81 -5.85 -4.33 -19.88
CA GLY A 81 -7.15 -4.99 -20.10
C GLY A 81 -8.10 -4.03 -20.80
N ASP A 82 -9.27 -3.75 -20.22
CA ASP A 82 -10.27 -2.84 -20.76
C ASP A 82 -9.84 -1.36 -20.76
N GLN A 83 -8.67 -1.06 -20.22
CA GLN A 83 -8.01 0.25 -20.28
C GLN A 83 -6.49 0.09 -20.44
N SER A 84 -5.80 1.16 -20.87
CA SER A 84 -4.36 1.11 -21.10
C SER A 84 -3.72 2.46 -20.83
N HIS A 85 -3.20 2.68 -19.61
CA HIS A 85 -2.55 3.94 -19.23
C HIS A 85 -1.52 3.74 -18.11
N TRP A 86 -0.60 4.71 -17.98
CA TRP A 86 0.31 4.79 -16.85
C TRP A 86 -0.30 5.58 -15.69
N GLU A 87 0.10 5.23 -14.49
CA GLU A 87 -0.30 5.89 -13.26
C GLU A 87 0.91 6.13 -12.37
N ILE A 88 1.02 7.33 -11.81
CA ILE A 88 2.03 7.70 -10.82
C ILE A 88 1.32 8.11 -9.54
N ASN A 89 1.68 7.50 -8.41
CA ASN A 89 1.12 7.83 -7.11
C ASN A 89 2.20 8.27 -6.14
N LEU A 90 1.84 9.22 -5.29
CA LEU A 90 2.62 9.62 -4.12
C LEU A 90 1.70 9.62 -2.91
N ALA A 91 2.06 8.86 -1.88
CA ALA A 91 1.28 8.77 -0.66
C ALA A 91 2.15 8.81 0.58
N ALA A 92 1.58 9.24 1.70
CA ALA A 92 2.19 9.17 3.01
C ALA A 92 1.17 8.67 4.04
N GLY A 93 1.65 7.93 5.04
CA GLY A 93 0.77 7.45 6.10
C GLY A 93 1.40 6.48 7.08
N PRO A 94 0.64 6.10 8.12
CA PRO A 94 1.10 5.21 9.18
C PRO A 94 1.13 3.75 8.75
N ARG A 95 2.10 3.01 9.32
CA ARG A 95 2.15 1.56 9.31
C ARG A 95 2.30 1.03 10.73
N TRP A 96 1.32 0.23 11.17
CA TRP A 96 1.36 -0.50 12.42
C TRP A 96 1.96 -1.88 12.23
N ARG A 97 2.92 -2.30 13.10
CA ARG A 97 3.74 -3.51 12.91
C ARG A 97 3.66 -4.52 14.05
N GLN A 98 2.89 -4.24 15.10
CA GLN A 98 2.84 -5.12 16.28
C GLN A 98 1.47 -5.73 16.48
N PHE A 99 1.42 -7.04 16.45
CA PHE A 99 0.24 -7.84 16.72
C PHE A 99 0.60 -8.93 17.75
N PRO A 100 -0.36 -9.46 18.51
CA PRO A 100 -0.10 -10.50 19.53
C PRO A 100 0.57 -11.77 18.97
N TRP A 101 0.45 -12.02 17.67
CA TRP A 101 0.98 -13.17 16.95
C TRP A 101 2.23 -12.87 16.10
N SER A 102 2.83 -11.68 16.24
CA SER A 102 3.96 -11.26 15.37
C SER A 102 5.21 -12.14 15.50
N ASP A 103 5.34 -12.90 16.59
CA ASP A 103 6.41 -13.88 16.78
C ASP A 103 6.23 -15.13 15.90
N VAL A 104 5.02 -15.40 15.40
CA VAL A 104 4.69 -16.53 14.52
C VAL A 104 4.56 -16.07 13.07
N VAL A 105 3.84 -14.96 12.86
CA VAL A 105 3.64 -14.34 11.54
C VAL A 105 3.84 -12.84 11.68
N ALA A 106 4.92 -12.32 11.08
CA ALA A 106 5.17 -10.88 11.03
C ALA A 106 4.05 -10.22 10.22
N THR A 107 3.21 -9.46 10.93
CA THR A 107 2.03 -8.80 10.34
C THR A 107 2.22 -7.29 10.41
N SER A 108 1.86 -6.57 9.34
CA SER A 108 1.67 -5.12 9.43
C SER A 108 0.41 -4.67 8.71
N VAL A 109 -0.16 -3.56 9.17
CA VAL A 109 -1.28 -2.86 8.53
C VAL A 109 -0.87 -1.42 8.29
N ALA A 110 -1.15 -0.90 7.09
CA ALA A 110 -0.86 0.48 6.73
C ALA A 110 -2.04 1.14 6.04
N PHE A 111 -2.06 2.47 6.16
CA PHE A 111 -2.92 3.35 5.39
C PHE A 111 -2.05 4.45 4.79
N GLY A 112 -2.17 4.70 3.50
CA GLY A 112 -1.50 5.81 2.80
C GLY A 112 -2.54 6.72 2.17
N LEU A 113 -2.29 8.02 2.20
CA LEU A 113 -3.12 9.06 1.56
C LEU A 113 -2.23 9.99 0.75
N GLY A 114 -2.68 10.38 -0.43
CA GLY A 114 -1.93 11.25 -1.32
C GLY A 114 -2.63 11.55 -2.64
N LEU A 115 -1.87 11.58 -3.71
CA LEU A 115 -2.33 11.94 -5.05
C LEU A 115 -1.96 10.86 -6.07
N SER A 116 -2.81 10.71 -7.07
CA SER A 116 -2.63 9.89 -8.25
C SER A 116 -2.74 10.74 -9.50
N MET A 117 -1.80 10.55 -10.42
CA MET A 117 -1.82 11.14 -11.76
C MET A 117 -1.79 10.03 -12.80
N ALA A 118 -2.85 9.93 -13.60
CA ALA A 118 -2.92 9.06 -14.76
C ALA A 118 -2.40 9.77 -16.02
N SER A 119 -1.80 9.04 -16.96
CA SER A 119 -1.30 9.59 -18.23
C SER A 119 -2.41 10.05 -19.16
N GLU A 120 -3.62 9.53 -18.96
CA GLU A 120 -4.86 9.91 -19.64
C GLU A 120 -6.04 9.71 -18.70
N VAL A 121 -7.22 10.20 -19.05
CA VAL A 121 -8.43 9.95 -18.27
C VAL A 121 -8.79 8.47 -18.37
N PRO A 122 -8.88 7.73 -17.24
CA PRO A 122 -9.13 6.28 -17.26
C PRO A 122 -10.52 5.95 -17.80
N GLU A 123 -10.59 5.17 -18.87
CA GLU A 123 -11.86 4.83 -19.53
C GLU A 123 -12.79 4.04 -18.60
N VAL A 124 -12.26 3.07 -17.85
CA VAL A 124 -13.02 2.25 -16.91
C VAL A 124 -13.62 3.09 -15.79
N GLU A 125 -12.91 4.11 -15.28
CA GLU A 125 -13.45 5.02 -14.28
C GLU A 125 -14.64 5.83 -14.84
N VAL A 126 -14.53 6.29 -16.10
CA VAL A 126 -15.62 7.00 -16.79
C VAL A 126 -16.83 6.09 -17.00
N GLU A 127 -16.59 4.82 -17.37
CA GLU A 127 -17.69 3.86 -17.55
C GLU A 127 -18.42 3.52 -16.25
N LEU A 128 -17.68 3.41 -15.14
CA LEU A 128 -18.24 3.03 -13.84
C LEU A 128 -18.89 4.21 -13.09
N GLU A 129 -18.32 5.43 -13.19
CA GLU A 129 -18.69 6.60 -12.40
C GLU A 129 -19.37 7.70 -13.23
N GLY A 130 -19.33 7.60 -14.56
CA GLY A 130 -19.88 8.62 -15.48
C GLY A 130 -18.91 9.75 -15.81
N ALA A 131 -17.86 9.97 -15.02
CA ALA A 131 -16.79 10.94 -15.23
C ALA A 131 -15.50 10.47 -14.56
N SER A 132 -14.37 11.04 -14.94
CA SER A 132 -13.09 10.93 -14.22
C SER A 132 -12.12 12.02 -14.64
N GLU A 133 -11.00 12.14 -13.92
CA GLU A 133 -9.93 13.07 -14.20
C GLU A 133 -8.56 12.38 -14.09
N GLN A 134 -7.54 12.95 -14.74
CA GLN A 134 -6.17 12.44 -14.63
C GLN A 134 -5.64 12.56 -13.21
N LEU A 135 -5.88 13.70 -12.54
CA LEU A 135 -5.43 13.96 -11.18
C LEU A 135 -6.56 13.70 -10.19
N LEU A 136 -6.41 12.68 -9.36
CA LEU A 136 -7.35 12.33 -8.30
C LEU A 136 -6.62 12.16 -6.97
N VAL A 137 -7.38 12.11 -5.88
CA VAL A 137 -6.88 11.65 -4.57
C VAL A 137 -6.59 10.15 -4.67
N TYR A 138 -5.46 9.77 -4.14
CA TYR A 138 -5.03 8.39 -3.96
C TYR A 138 -5.04 8.00 -2.49
N TRP A 139 -5.54 6.82 -2.17
CA TRP A 139 -5.26 6.19 -0.90
C TRP A 139 -5.14 4.66 -1.06
N ASN A 140 -4.42 4.06 -0.11
CA ASN A 140 -4.30 2.61 -0.04
C ASN A 140 -4.43 2.10 1.39
N MET A 141 -4.94 0.87 1.51
CA MET A 141 -4.86 0.08 2.72
C MET A 141 -4.06 -1.19 2.45
N ASP A 142 -3.09 -1.48 3.30
CA ASP A 142 -2.22 -2.64 3.19
C ASP A 142 -2.38 -3.58 4.37
N VAL A 143 -2.33 -4.88 4.06
CA VAL A 143 -1.98 -5.92 5.03
C VAL A 143 -0.75 -6.65 4.50
N THR A 144 0.30 -6.79 5.32
CA THR A 144 1.45 -7.62 4.96
C THR A 144 1.61 -8.78 5.94
N LEU A 145 1.94 -9.95 5.40
CA LEU A 145 2.16 -11.19 6.15
C LEU A 145 3.46 -11.83 5.70
N GLY A 146 4.35 -12.14 6.61
CA GLY A 146 5.64 -12.76 6.28
C GLY A 146 6.24 -13.57 7.44
N PRO A 147 7.33 -14.29 7.19
CA PRO A 147 8.06 -14.94 8.26
C PRO A 147 8.66 -13.90 9.22
N PRO A 148 8.69 -14.17 10.54
CA PRO A 148 9.33 -13.28 11.50
C PRO A 148 10.79 -12.99 11.13
N ARG A 149 11.22 -11.73 11.27
CA ARG A 149 12.59 -11.26 10.95
C ARG A 149 13.00 -11.38 9.49
N SER A 150 12.10 -11.78 8.59
CA SER A 150 12.34 -11.80 7.15
C SER A 150 12.44 -10.37 6.58
N SER A 151 13.12 -10.25 5.44
CA SER A 151 13.11 -9.01 4.64
C SER A 151 11.93 -8.92 3.67
N TRP A 152 11.13 -9.98 3.55
CA TRP A 152 10.00 -10.02 2.62
C TRP A 152 8.69 -10.39 3.30
N ALA A 153 7.60 -9.94 2.73
CA ALA A 153 6.25 -10.29 3.14
C ALA A 153 5.33 -10.30 1.90
N VAL A 154 4.30 -11.12 1.96
CA VAL A 154 3.17 -11.04 1.02
C VAL A 154 2.42 -9.74 1.35
N LEU A 155 2.01 -9.01 0.32
CA LEU A 155 1.24 -7.77 0.39
C LEU A 155 -0.14 -8.01 -0.17
N LEU A 156 -1.17 -7.72 0.61
CA LEU A 156 -2.54 -7.51 0.15
C LEU A 156 -2.82 -6.01 0.23
N ARG A 157 -3.30 -5.41 -0.88
CA ARG A 157 -3.55 -3.96 -0.97
C ARG A 157 -4.93 -3.69 -1.55
N LEU A 158 -5.65 -2.79 -0.93
CA LEU A 158 -6.72 -2.05 -1.56
C LEU A 158 -6.13 -0.75 -2.10
N HIS A 159 -6.15 -0.59 -3.42
CA HIS A 159 -5.65 0.57 -4.15
C HIS A 159 -6.86 1.38 -4.62
N HIS A 160 -6.93 2.65 -4.25
CA HIS A 160 -8.10 3.47 -4.49
C HIS A 160 -7.74 4.84 -5.04
N ARG A 161 -8.45 5.23 -6.09
CA ARG A 161 -8.50 6.60 -6.61
C ARG A 161 -9.88 7.17 -6.35
N SER A 162 -9.99 8.48 -6.13
CA SER A 162 -11.26 9.14 -5.81
C SER A 162 -11.22 10.63 -6.14
N SER A 163 -12.35 11.16 -6.56
CA SER A 163 -12.60 12.61 -6.66
C SER A 163 -12.60 13.34 -5.31
N ALA A 164 -12.59 12.58 -4.19
CA ALA A 164 -12.62 13.10 -2.81
C ALA A 164 -13.82 14.03 -2.55
N PHE A 165 -15.02 13.55 -2.86
CA PHE A 165 -16.26 14.29 -2.67
C PHE A 165 -16.33 15.64 -3.44
N GLY A 166 -15.75 15.67 -4.64
CA GLY A 166 -15.74 16.86 -5.47
C GLY A 166 -14.59 17.83 -5.19
N LEU A 167 -13.56 17.40 -4.44
CA LEU A 167 -12.39 18.26 -4.13
C LEU A 167 -11.48 18.44 -5.34
N LEU A 168 -11.23 17.38 -6.12
CA LEU A 168 -10.33 17.38 -7.29
C LEU A 168 -11.09 17.19 -8.61
N ALA A 169 -12.25 16.54 -8.58
CA ALA A 169 -13.10 16.30 -9.74
C ALA A 169 -14.55 16.20 -9.32
N ASP A 170 -15.48 16.42 -10.24
CA ASP A 170 -16.92 16.30 -9.96
C ASP A 170 -17.29 14.86 -9.59
N ASP A 171 -16.67 13.89 -10.26
CA ASP A 171 -16.79 12.45 -10.01
C ASP A 171 -15.53 11.71 -10.43
N GLY A 172 -15.52 10.38 -10.31
CA GLY A 172 -14.42 9.53 -10.74
C GLY A 172 -13.72 8.83 -9.59
N GLY A 173 -13.09 7.73 -9.95
CA GLY A 173 -12.32 6.89 -9.07
C GLY A 173 -12.48 5.40 -9.38
N MET A 174 -11.65 4.61 -8.76
CA MET A 174 -11.69 3.15 -8.85
C MET A 174 -11.22 2.50 -7.57
N ASN A 175 -11.64 1.25 -7.40
CA ASN A 175 -11.09 0.35 -6.40
C ASN A 175 -10.39 -0.81 -7.09
N ALA A 176 -9.16 -1.15 -6.67
CA ALA A 176 -8.52 -2.38 -7.10
C ALA A 176 -8.04 -3.18 -5.88
N VAL A 177 -8.32 -4.49 -5.92
CA VAL A 177 -7.78 -5.43 -4.95
C VAL A 177 -6.53 -6.04 -5.54
N ALA A 178 -5.41 -5.92 -4.84
CA ALA A 178 -4.10 -6.31 -5.34
C ALA A 178 -3.37 -7.25 -4.39
N LEU A 179 -2.60 -8.16 -4.98
CA LEU A 179 -1.71 -9.08 -4.30
C LEU A 179 -0.28 -8.89 -4.80
N GLY A 180 0.69 -8.98 -3.89
CA GLY A 180 2.08 -8.77 -4.26
C GLY A 180 3.07 -9.14 -3.18
N LEU A 181 4.27 -8.58 -3.31
CA LEU A 181 5.39 -8.76 -2.37
C LEU A 181 5.91 -7.39 -1.94
N ARG A 182 6.28 -7.30 -0.66
CA ARG A 182 7.01 -6.17 -0.08
C ARG A 182 8.35 -6.67 0.43
N ILE A 183 9.44 -6.00 0.06
CA ILE A 183 10.83 -6.33 0.43
C ILE A 183 11.42 -5.12 1.14
N THR A 184 11.89 -5.30 2.38
CA THR A 184 12.52 -4.24 3.20
C THR A 184 14.04 -4.34 3.14
N PHE A 185 14.75 -3.22 3.10
CA PHE A 185 16.20 -3.11 3.02
C PHE A 185 16.75 -1.81 3.64
#